data_a6197a2d96f15aad8a9c1cf5bfbe962e
#
_entry.id   a6197a2d96f15aad8a9c1cf5bfbe962e
#
_cell.length_a   1.000
_cell.length_b   1.000
_cell.length_c   1.000
_cell.angle_alpha   90.00
_cell.angle_beta   90.00
_cell.angle_gamma   90.00
#
_symmetry.space_group_name_H-M   'P 1'
#
loop_
_entity.id
_entity.type
_entity.pdbx_description
1 polymer ?
#
loop_
_entity_poly.entity_id
_entity_poly.type
_entity_poly.pdbx_seq_one_letter_code
_entity_poly.pdbx_strand_id
1 'polypeptide(L)'
;SEPVINNFGFCGEEMNKMIQEIHSFDEYEDFIRELATNPLYSDPHFTYDKDNLYRSLMAKDKHAFAVSENGITIGLFVWIVLPDDRYIEMLIGFTKKEEAFAEMLAYMEKNYCGYQMDLVFNPQNTAISRPLKLKGAIFDPEQQKMILIGPVPNVSTNHIELLSDKWTKQYCDLHSTDTYWTAERILLAQDKFRVLLAVKDGQVLGYLDVQCCYEINEIYALFVRPEAARQGYELALLVKAIELNRSNQMMVVVD
;
A
#
# COMPACT_ATOMS: atom_id res chain seq x y z
N SER A 1 4.01 69.55 -17.90
CA SER A 1 4.24 68.18 -18.39
C SER A 1 4.28 67.22 -17.24
N GLU A 2 3.13 66.53 -17.02
CA GLU A 2 2.97 65.48 -16.04
C GLU A 2 3.47 64.17 -16.60
N PRO A 3 4.09 63.26 -15.81
CA PRO A 3 4.49 61.97 -16.28
C PRO A 3 3.32 61.00 -16.36
N VAL A 4 3.10 60.41 -17.51
CA VAL A 4 2.16 59.32 -17.76
C VAL A 4 2.68 58.06 -17.05
N ILE A 5 2.03 57.65 -15.96
CA ILE A 5 2.28 56.36 -15.32
C ILE A 5 1.49 55.30 -16.10
N ASN A 6 2.20 54.51 -16.92
CA ASN A 6 1.66 53.31 -17.51
C ASN A 6 1.56 52.23 -16.43
N ASN A 7 0.36 52.06 -15.89
CA ASN A 7 0.00 50.88 -15.11
C ASN A 7 -0.13 49.68 -16.04
N PHE A 8 0.96 48.91 -16.20
CA PHE A 8 0.86 47.53 -16.65
C PHE A 8 0.33 46.68 -15.49
N GLY A 9 -0.96 46.58 -15.42
CA GLY A 9 -1.60 45.57 -14.60
C GLY A 9 -1.28 44.19 -15.17
N PHE A 10 -0.34 43.48 -14.57
CA PHE A 10 -0.28 42.03 -14.67
C PHE A 10 -1.51 41.50 -13.94
N CYS A 11 -2.59 41.27 -14.69
CA CYS A 11 -3.68 40.40 -14.26
C CYS A 11 -3.13 38.99 -14.31
N GLY A 12 -2.47 38.55 -13.24
CA GLY A 12 -2.22 37.15 -13.00
C GLY A 12 -3.58 36.49 -12.83
N GLU A 13 -4.02 35.70 -13.82
CA GLU A 13 -5.14 34.79 -13.60
C GLU A 13 -4.74 33.92 -12.40
N GLU A 14 -5.41 34.11 -11.26
CA GLU A 14 -5.30 33.20 -10.13
C GLU A 14 -5.72 31.82 -10.65
N MET A 15 -4.74 30.92 -10.82
CA MET A 15 -5.01 29.55 -11.23
C MET A 15 -5.91 28.91 -10.17
N ASN A 16 -7.17 28.66 -10.54
CA ASN A 16 -8.16 28.12 -9.65
C ASN A 16 -7.92 26.62 -9.49
N LYS A 17 -7.18 26.23 -8.44
CA LYS A 17 -6.99 24.84 -8.05
C LYS A 17 -8.09 24.42 -7.10
N MET A 18 -8.61 23.22 -7.31
CA MET A 18 -9.67 22.65 -6.49
C MET A 18 -9.33 21.20 -6.12
N ILE A 19 -9.50 20.85 -4.84
CA ILE A 19 -9.48 19.47 -4.35
C ILE A 19 -10.91 19.04 -4.13
N GLN A 20 -11.28 17.91 -4.70
CA GLN A 20 -12.61 17.33 -4.59
C GLN A 20 -12.50 15.86 -4.16
N GLU A 21 -13.22 15.47 -3.12
CA GLU A 21 -13.39 14.06 -2.78
C GLU A 21 -14.29 13.39 -3.83
N ILE A 22 -13.88 12.22 -4.29
CA ILE A 22 -14.56 11.46 -5.33
C ILE A 22 -14.90 10.05 -4.82
N HIS A 23 -15.98 9.47 -5.38
CA HIS A 23 -16.48 8.15 -4.98
C HIS A 23 -16.48 7.15 -6.16
N SER A 24 -16.02 7.56 -7.33
CA SER A 24 -15.83 6.73 -8.52
C SER A 24 -14.64 7.22 -9.34
N PHE A 25 -14.02 6.30 -10.07
CA PHE A 25 -12.96 6.62 -11.03
C PHE A 25 -13.48 6.78 -12.48
N ASP A 26 -14.78 6.60 -12.73
CA ASP A 26 -15.32 6.53 -14.09
C ASP A 26 -14.99 7.77 -14.94
N GLU A 27 -15.06 8.96 -14.33
CA GLU A 27 -14.75 10.21 -15.02
C GLU A 27 -13.23 10.44 -15.20
N TYR A 28 -12.39 9.62 -14.56
CA TYR A 28 -10.93 9.76 -14.50
C TYR A 28 -10.19 8.65 -15.26
N GLU A 29 -10.91 7.76 -15.98
CA GLU A 29 -10.30 6.59 -16.63
C GLU A 29 -9.20 6.95 -17.63
N ASP A 30 -9.38 7.99 -18.42
CA ASP A 30 -8.35 8.43 -19.39
C ASP A 30 -7.11 8.96 -18.69
N PHE A 31 -7.28 9.75 -17.63
CA PHE A 31 -6.19 10.27 -16.80
C PHE A 31 -5.42 9.13 -16.12
N ILE A 32 -6.14 8.20 -15.52
CA ILE A 32 -5.54 7.02 -14.87
C ILE A 32 -4.77 6.17 -15.89
N ARG A 33 -5.37 5.90 -17.06
CA ARG A 33 -4.75 5.08 -18.12
C ARG A 33 -3.45 5.71 -18.62
N GLU A 34 -3.43 7.02 -18.83
CA GLU A 34 -2.23 7.74 -19.24
C GLU A 34 -1.09 7.58 -18.25
N LEU A 35 -1.37 7.72 -16.94
CA LEU A 35 -0.34 7.68 -15.91
C LEU A 35 0.05 6.24 -15.52
N ALA A 36 -0.92 5.33 -15.43
CA ALA A 36 -0.67 3.94 -15.06
C ALA A 36 0.20 3.19 -16.08
N THR A 37 0.17 3.59 -17.35
CA THR A 37 0.99 2.97 -18.40
C THR A 37 2.37 3.63 -18.56
N ASN A 38 2.61 4.75 -17.89
CA ASN A 38 3.88 5.46 -17.96
C ASN A 38 4.81 5.02 -16.82
N PRO A 39 6.00 4.46 -17.11
CA PRO A 39 6.91 3.96 -16.06
C PRO A 39 7.34 5.00 -15.02
N LEU A 40 7.33 6.30 -15.38
CA LEU A 40 7.71 7.36 -14.45
C LEU A 40 6.60 7.75 -13.47
N TYR A 41 5.34 7.47 -13.82
CA TYR A 41 4.17 7.93 -13.07
C TYR A 41 3.22 6.81 -12.63
N SER A 42 3.49 5.57 -13.08
CA SER A 42 2.71 4.40 -12.66
C SER A 42 2.78 4.23 -11.14
N ASP A 43 1.64 3.92 -10.55
CA ASP A 43 1.56 3.66 -9.13
C ASP A 43 1.72 2.16 -8.85
N PRO A 44 2.56 1.75 -7.88
CA PRO A 44 2.80 0.34 -7.60
C PRO A 44 1.55 -0.40 -7.14
N HIS A 45 0.72 0.16 -6.27
CA HIS A 45 -0.50 -0.49 -5.82
C HIS A 45 -1.52 -0.66 -6.95
N PHE A 46 -1.70 0.37 -7.76
CA PHE A 46 -2.62 0.32 -8.88
C PHE A 46 -2.20 -0.68 -9.95
N THR A 47 -0.91 -0.79 -10.22
CA THR A 47 -0.40 -1.64 -11.31
C THR A 47 -0.70 -3.12 -11.09
N TYR A 48 -0.73 -3.60 -9.84
CA TYR A 48 -0.91 -5.02 -9.55
C TYR A 48 -2.22 -5.37 -8.84
N ASP A 49 -2.98 -4.41 -8.39
CA ASP A 49 -4.21 -4.65 -7.63
C ASP A 49 -5.34 -3.66 -8.01
N LYS A 50 -5.44 -3.37 -9.29
CA LYS A 50 -6.41 -2.43 -9.85
C LYS A 50 -7.85 -2.73 -9.39
N ASP A 51 -8.29 -3.98 -9.52
CA ASP A 51 -9.67 -4.36 -9.21
C ASP A 51 -9.97 -4.25 -7.71
N ASN A 52 -8.99 -4.55 -6.87
CA ASN A 52 -9.09 -4.36 -5.43
C ASN A 52 -9.22 -2.87 -5.07
N LEU A 53 -8.42 -2.02 -5.68
CA LEU A 53 -8.48 -0.59 -5.42
C LEU A 53 -9.82 0.02 -5.82
N TYR A 54 -10.42 -0.38 -6.95
CA TYR A 54 -11.76 0.04 -7.32
C TYR A 54 -12.81 -0.38 -6.28
N ARG A 55 -12.74 -1.62 -5.79
CA ARG A 55 -13.62 -2.10 -4.72
C ARG A 55 -13.37 -1.40 -3.38
N SER A 56 -12.12 -1.06 -3.08
CA SER A 56 -11.73 -0.46 -1.80
C SER A 56 -12.29 0.96 -1.61
N LEU A 57 -12.64 1.68 -2.68
CA LEU A 57 -13.27 3.00 -2.59
C LEU A 57 -14.61 2.98 -1.83
N MET A 58 -15.24 1.80 -1.71
CA MET A 58 -16.48 1.63 -0.93
C MET A 58 -16.23 1.41 0.56
N ALA A 59 -14.98 1.25 1.00
CA ALA A 59 -14.63 1.06 2.39
C ALA A 59 -14.63 2.40 3.13
N LYS A 60 -15.06 2.41 4.40
CA LYS A 60 -15.19 3.63 5.21
C LYS A 60 -13.86 4.35 5.48
N ASP A 61 -12.77 3.60 5.45
CA ASP A 61 -11.42 4.08 5.74
C ASP A 61 -10.67 4.54 4.47
N LYS A 62 -11.30 4.46 3.30
CA LYS A 62 -10.71 4.86 2.03
C LYS A 62 -11.32 6.15 1.51
N HIS A 63 -10.46 7.09 1.15
CA HIS A 63 -10.84 8.39 0.63
C HIS A 63 -10.09 8.66 -0.66
N ALA A 64 -10.80 8.97 -1.73
CA ALA A 64 -10.21 9.34 -3.00
C ALA A 64 -10.43 10.82 -3.30
N PHE A 65 -9.40 11.47 -3.84
CA PHE A 65 -9.44 12.90 -4.15
C PHE A 65 -8.92 13.15 -5.57
N ALA A 66 -9.60 14.01 -6.29
CA ALA A 66 -9.12 14.60 -7.53
C ALA A 66 -8.64 16.03 -7.25
N VAL A 67 -7.49 16.38 -7.82
CA VAL A 67 -6.97 17.75 -7.86
C VAL A 67 -7.11 18.26 -9.27
N SER A 68 -7.80 19.37 -9.45
CA SER A 68 -7.99 20.03 -10.75
C SER A 68 -7.41 21.43 -10.75
N GLU A 69 -7.00 21.87 -11.94
CA GLU A 69 -6.55 23.22 -12.23
C GLU A 69 -7.31 23.73 -13.45
N ASN A 70 -8.08 24.81 -13.29
CA ASN A 70 -8.96 25.34 -14.35
C ASN A 70 -9.90 24.28 -14.97
N GLY A 71 -10.42 23.37 -14.15
CA GLY A 71 -11.31 22.30 -14.58
C GLY A 71 -10.63 21.08 -15.22
N ILE A 72 -9.30 21.08 -15.32
CA ILE A 72 -8.52 19.95 -15.84
C ILE A 72 -7.94 19.15 -14.66
N THR A 73 -8.16 17.84 -14.63
CA THR A 73 -7.56 16.95 -13.63
C THR A 73 -6.03 16.93 -13.77
N ILE A 74 -5.34 17.23 -12.67
CA ILE A 74 -3.87 17.25 -12.60
C ILE A 74 -3.31 16.30 -11.55
N GLY A 75 -4.16 15.73 -10.69
CA GLY A 75 -3.78 14.73 -9.69
C GLY A 75 -4.98 13.90 -9.25
N LEU A 76 -4.72 12.65 -8.89
CA LEU A 76 -5.69 11.72 -8.31
C LEU A 76 -4.99 10.91 -7.24
N PHE A 77 -5.56 10.92 -6.02
CA PHE A 77 -4.93 10.34 -4.84
C PHE A 77 -5.94 9.51 -4.06
N VAL A 78 -5.51 8.36 -3.56
CA VAL A 78 -6.32 7.53 -2.65
C VAL A 78 -5.58 7.37 -1.33
N TRP A 79 -6.29 7.59 -0.25
CA TRP A 79 -5.78 7.54 1.10
C TRP A 79 -6.55 6.56 1.97
N ILE A 80 -5.84 5.86 2.85
CA ILE A 80 -6.43 5.24 4.04
C ILE A 80 -6.39 6.25 5.18
N VAL A 81 -7.47 6.34 5.94
CA VAL A 81 -7.55 7.14 7.15
C VAL A 81 -8.00 6.26 8.31
N LEU A 82 -7.14 6.08 9.31
CA LEU A 82 -7.40 5.28 10.50
C LEU A 82 -7.39 6.19 11.73
N PRO A 83 -8.55 6.78 12.11
CA PRO A 83 -8.62 7.78 13.18
C PRO A 83 -8.20 7.22 14.54
N ASP A 84 -8.53 5.99 14.84
CA ASP A 84 -8.22 5.33 16.12
C ASP A 84 -6.71 5.17 16.33
N ASP A 85 -5.97 4.95 15.23
CA ASP A 85 -4.52 4.82 15.23
C ASP A 85 -3.81 6.18 14.99
N ARG A 86 -4.55 7.25 14.70
CA ARG A 86 -4.03 8.54 14.22
C ARG A 86 -3.04 8.36 13.06
N TYR A 87 -3.44 7.58 12.09
CA TYR A 87 -2.61 7.15 10.97
C TYR A 87 -3.32 7.39 9.64
N ILE A 88 -2.57 7.84 8.65
CA ILE A 88 -3.02 7.94 7.27
C ILE A 88 -1.95 7.38 6.33
N GLU A 89 -2.38 6.79 5.23
CA GLU A 89 -1.48 6.26 4.23
C GLU A 89 -1.96 6.60 2.82
N MET A 90 -1.06 7.08 1.97
CA MET A 90 -1.35 7.24 0.55
C MET A 90 -1.20 5.90 -0.17
N LEU A 91 -2.31 5.34 -0.63
CA LEU A 91 -2.33 4.08 -1.40
C LEU A 91 -2.06 4.30 -2.88
N ILE A 92 -2.56 5.40 -3.45
CA ILE A 92 -2.38 5.76 -4.86
C ILE A 92 -1.99 7.23 -4.94
N GLY A 93 -1.03 7.50 -5.82
CA GLY A 93 -0.63 8.86 -6.18
C GLY A 93 -0.40 9.00 -7.68
N PHE A 94 -1.40 9.47 -8.42
CA PHE A 94 -1.29 9.77 -9.83
C PHE A 94 -1.16 11.27 -10.07
N THR A 95 0.03 11.73 -10.43
CA THR A 95 0.26 13.10 -10.91
C THR A 95 1.58 13.22 -11.67
N LYS A 96 1.63 14.15 -12.63
CA LYS A 96 2.84 14.65 -13.28
C LYS A 96 3.26 16.03 -12.77
N LYS A 97 2.44 16.65 -11.90
CA LYS A 97 2.63 18.02 -11.43
C LYS A 97 2.94 18.06 -9.94
N GLU A 98 4.07 18.64 -9.59
CA GLU A 98 4.49 18.82 -8.19
C GLU A 98 3.44 19.63 -7.39
N GLU A 99 2.84 20.62 -8.03
CA GLU A 99 1.82 21.49 -7.44
C GLU A 99 0.56 20.73 -7.03
N ALA A 100 0.16 19.72 -7.83
CA ALA A 100 -1.01 18.90 -7.49
C ALA A 100 -0.78 18.08 -6.22
N PHE A 101 0.40 17.48 -6.11
CA PHE A 101 0.76 16.73 -4.90
C PHE A 101 0.98 17.64 -3.69
N ALA A 102 1.63 18.79 -3.87
CA ALA A 102 1.85 19.75 -2.79
C ALA A 102 0.52 20.27 -2.20
N GLU A 103 -0.47 20.56 -3.04
CA GLU A 103 -1.83 20.95 -2.60
C GLU A 103 -2.52 19.81 -1.84
N MET A 104 -2.45 18.57 -2.37
CA MET A 104 -3.01 17.40 -1.70
C MET A 104 -2.36 17.15 -0.34
N LEU A 105 -1.03 17.23 -0.28
CA LEU A 105 -0.29 17.07 0.97
C LEU A 105 -0.68 18.14 2.01
N ALA A 106 -0.77 19.41 1.58
CA ALA A 106 -1.20 20.49 2.45
C ALA A 106 -2.65 20.30 2.97
N TYR A 107 -3.53 19.78 2.12
CA TYR A 107 -4.89 19.42 2.51
C TYR A 107 -4.90 18.32 3.58
N MET A 108 -4.11 17.25 3.39
CA MET A 108 -4.01 16.16 4.36
C MET A 108 -3.40 16.63 5.68
N GLU A 109 -2.31 17.38 5.67
CA GLU A 109 -1.69 17.95 6.88
C GLU A 109 -2.66 18.84 7.67
N LYS A 110 -3.48 19.62 6.98
CA LYS A 110 -4.47 20.50 7.62
C LYS A 110 -5.60 19.73 8.29
N ASN A 111 -6.11 18.69 7.62
CA ASN A 111 -7.28 17.96 8.10
C ASN A 111 -6.91 16.84 9.10
N TYR A 112 -5.67 16.34 9.05
CA TYR A 112 -5.17 15.24 9.88
C TYR A 112 -3.92 15.65 10.67
N CYS A 113 -3.96 16.84 11.27
CA CYS A 113 -2.85 17.37 12.05
C CYS A 113 -2.43 16.42 13.18
N GLY A 114 -1.14 16.05 13.21
CA GLY A 114 -0.55 15.17 14.22
C GLY A 114 -0.85 13.68 14.01
N TYR A 115 -1.33 13.29 12.81
CA TYR A 115 -1.35 11.88 12.39
C TYR A 115 0.03 11.50 11.84
N GLN A 116 0.42 10.24 12.02
CA GLN A 116 1.49 9.66 11.22
C GLN A 116 1.00 9.54 9.78
N MET A 117 1.87 9.89 8.83
CA MET A 117 1.56 9.85 7.41
C MET A 117 2.61 9.02 6.67
N ASP A 118 2.18 7.92 6.09
CA ASP A 118 3.02 7.06 5.26
C ASP A 118 2.60 7.17 3.79
N LEU A 119 3.56 7.07 2.90
CA LEU A 119 3.32 7.20 1.47
C LEU A 119 4.09 6.11 0.72
N VAL A 120 3.35 5.34 -0.07
CA VAL A 120 3.95 4.38 -1.01
C VAL A 120 3.74 4.90 -2.43
N PHE A 121 4.82 5.06 -3.18
CA PHE A 121 4.77 5.62 -4.52
C PHE A 121 5.95 5.15 -5.37
N ASN A 122 5.87 5.36 -6.67
CA ASN A 122 6.95 5.08 -7.60
C ASN A 122 8.14 6.04 -7.34
N PRO A 123 9.33 5.56 -6.98
CA PRO A 123 10.49 6.40 -6.66
C PRO A 123 10.94 7.29 -7.84
N GLN A 124 10.59 6.91 -9.07
CA GLN A 124 10.87 7.71 -10.27
C GLN A 124 9.91 8.90 -10.43
N ASN A 125 8.78 8.92 -9.72
CA ASN A 125 7.84 10.03 -9.78
C ASN A 125 8.34 11.23 -8.97
N THR A 126 9.08 12.11 -9.63
CA THR A 126 9.64 13.32 -9.01
C THR A 126 8.57 14.33 -8.60
N ALA A 127 7.38 14.29 -9.21
CA ALA A 127 6.27 15.16 -8.81
C ALA A 127 5.76 14.85 -7.39
N ILE A 128 6.00 13.64 -6.88
CA ILE A 128 5.71 13.25 -5.49
C ILE A 128 6.95 13.39 -4.62
N SER A 129 8.10 12.85 -5.06
CA SER A 129 9.29 12.78 -4.20
C SER A 129 9.91 14.15 -3.87
N ARG A 130 9.86 15.14 -4.78
CA ARG A 130 10.43 16.47 -4.51
C ARG A 130 9.70 17.25 -3.43
N PRO A 131 8.37 17.41 -3.45
CA PRO A 131 7.65 18.06 -2.35
C PRO A 131 7.90 17.40 -1.00
N LEU A 132 7.98 16.06 -0.94
CA LEU A 132 8.28 15.32 0.29
C LEU A 132 9.69 15.65 0.80
N LYS A 133 10.70 15.67 -0.08
CA LYS A 133 12.07 16.05 0.29
C LYS A 133 12.15 17.47 0.84
N LEU A 134 11.43 18.40 0.22
CA LEU A 134 11.37 19.80 0.68
C LEU A 134 10.73 19.93 2.07
N LYS A 135 9.82 19.02 2.44
CA LYS A 135 9.20 18.97 3.77
C LYS A 135 10.01 18.17 4.79
N GLY A 136 11.12 17.57 4.40
CA GLY A 136 11.98 16.79 5.29
C GLY A 136 11.41 15.41 5.62
N ALA A 137 10.60 14.81 4.74
CA ALA A 137 10.13 13.45 4.91
C ALA A 137 11.30 12.46 4.97
N ILE A 138 11.14 11.41 5.78
CA ILE A 138 12.08 10.29 5.85
C ILE A 138 11.75 9.32 4.72
N PHE A 139 12.76 8.88 3.99
CA PHE A 139 12.63 7.92 2.92
C PHE A 139 13.25 6.60 3.35
N ASP A 140 12.45 5.55 3.33
CA ASP A 140 12.95 4.18 3.49
C ASP A 140 13.66 3.72 2.21
N PRO A 141 14.46 2.63 2.27
CA PRO A 141 15.00 2.00 1.06
C PRO A 141 13.92 1.67 0.04
N GLU A 142 14.30 1.74 -1.25
CA GLU A 142 13.38 1.34 -2.31
C GLU A 142 13.05 -0.15 -2.21
N GLN A 143 11.75 -0.47 -2.23
CA GLN A 143 11.27 -1.84 -2.15
C GLN A 143 10.93 -2.40 -3.53
N GLN A 144 11.11 -3.71 -3.69
CA GLN A 144 10.74 -4.42 -4.90
C GLN A 144 9.57 -5.35 -4.64
N LYS A 145 8.56 -5.25 -5.50
CA LYS A 145 7.48 -6.23 -5.53
C LYS A 145 7.87 -7.38 -6.43
N MET A 146 7.85 -8.57 -5.88
CA MET A 146 8.11 -9.82 -6.60
C MET A 146 6.83 -10.64 -6.74
N ILE A 147 6.65 -11.25 -7.92
CA ILE A 147 5.52 -12.13 -8.22
C ILE A 147 6.07 -13.49 -8.62
N LEU A 148 5.49 -14.56 -8.09
CA LEU A 148 5.84 -15.92 -8.51
C LEU A 148 5.32 -16.19 -9.93
N ILE A 149 6.23 -16.41 -10.88
CA ILE A 149 5.94 -16.71 -12.29
C ILE A 149 6.32 -18.11 -12.72
N GLY A 150 6.95 -18.88 -11.85
CA GLY A 150 7.45 -20.24 -12.14
C GLY A 150 6.53 -21.34 -11.61
N PRO A 151 6.87 -22.60 -11.90
CA PRO A 151 6.16 -23.73 -11.34
C PRO A 151 6.35 -23.81 -9.82
N VAL A 152 5.30 -24.19 -9.11
CA VAL A 152 5.35 -24.41 -7.66
C VAL A 152 6.15 -25.71 -7.38
N PRO A 153 7.17 -25.66 -6.52
CA PRO A 153 7.93 -26.84 -6.15
C PRO A 153 7.05 -27.92 -5.52
N ASN A 154 7.35 -29.17 -5.81
CA ASN A 154 6.68 -30.31 -5.17
C ASN A 154 7.39 -30.66 -3.86
N VAL A 155 6.87 -30.16 -2.74
CA VAL A 155 7.36 -30.47 -1.39
C VAL A 155 6.21 -30.90 -0.49
N SER A 156 6.52 -31.69 0.54
CA SER A 156 5.51 -32.09 1.52
C SER A 156 5.10 -30.91 2.39
N THR A 157 3.79 -30.70 2.51
CA THR A 157 3.18 -29.67 3.37
C THR A 157 2.43 -30.28 4.56
N ASN A 158 2.63 -31.57 4.85
CA ASN A 158 1.87 -32.30 5.89
C ASN A 158 2.09 -31.76 7.32
N HIS A 159 3.19 -31.04 7.54
CA HIS A 159 3.54 -30.42 8.82
C HIS A 159 3.16 -28.93 8.87
N ILE A 160 2.43 -28.45 7.87
CA ILE A 160 1.92 -27.09 7.84
C ILE A 160 0.45 -27.10 8.22
N GLU A 161 0.12 -26.44 9.31
CA GLU A 161 -1.24 -26.30 9.83
C GLU A 161 -1.74 -24.86 9.69
N LEU A 162 -3.05 -24.68 9.54
CA LEU A 162 -3.68 -23.37 9.73
C LEU A 162 -3.69 -23.02 11.21
N LEU A 163 -3.56 -21.73 11.50
CA LEU A 163 -3.70 -21.23 12.87
C LEU A 163 -5.06 -21.65 13.46
N SER A 164 -5.03 -22.13 14.66
CA SER A 164 -6.20 -22.50 15.47
C SER A 164 -5.93 -22.18 16.93
N ASP A 165 -6.98 -22.24 17.78
CA ASP A 165 -6.89 -21.94 19.21
C ASP A 165 -5.76 -22.70 19.92
N LYS A 166 -5.51 -23.94 19.49
CA LYS A 166 -4.43 -24.78 20.00
C LYS A 166 -3.05 -24.13 19.89
N TRP A 167 -2.83 -23.34 18.84
CA TRP A 167 -1.52 -22.79 18.49
C TRP A 167 -1.40 -21.30 18.76
N THR A 168 -2.52 -20.61 19.07
CA THR A 168 -2.57 -19.15 19.23
C THR A 168 -1.48 -18.62 20.15
N LYS A 169 -1.31 -19.25 21.32
CA LYS A 169 -0.29 -18.80 22.27
C LYS A 169 1.12 -18.89 21.69
N GLN A 170 1.48 -20.01 21.06
CA GLN A 170 2.82 -20.20 20.50
C GLN A 170 3.08 -19.26 19.31
N TYR A 171 2.05 -18.98 18.50
CA TYR A 171 2.11 -18.00 17.42
C TYR A 171 2.39 -16.59 17.96
N CYS A 172 1.61 -16.14 18.96
CA CYS A 172 1.82 -14.82 19.57
C CYS A 172 3.21 -14.69 20.23
N ASP A 173 3.68 -15.74 20.93
CA ASP A 173 5.00 -15.75 21.56
C ASP A 173 6.16 -15.69 20.52
N LEU A 174 5.90 -16.08 19.27
CA LEU A 174 6.88 -16.15 18.20
C LEU A 174 6.87 -14.92 17.29
N HIS A 175 5.71 -14.26 17.18
CA HIS A 175 5.51 -13.16 16.26
C HIS A 175 6.25 -11.90 16.70
N SER A 176 6.75 -11.12 15.72
CA SER A 176 7.37 -9.83 15.99
C SER A 176 6.35 -8.83 16.57
N THR A 177 6.81 -8.04 17.54
CA THR A 177 6.04 -6.90 18.08
C THR A 177 6.43 -5.57 17.43
N ASP A 178 7.50 -5.56 16.64
CA ASP A 178 8.01 -4.38 15.92
C ASP A 178 7.47 -4.36 14.47
N THR A 179 6.14 -4.31 14.37
CA THR A 179 5.43 -4.28 13.09
C THR A 179 4.02 -3.74 13.30
N TYR A 180 3.41 -3.15 12.26
CA TYR A 180 2.02 -2.68 12.33
C TYR A 180 1.04 -3.83 12.57
N TRP A 181 1.17 -4.91 11.81
CA TRP A 181 0.35 -6.11 11.97
C TRP A 181 0.99 -7.06 12.98
N THR A 182 0.78 -6.79 14.27
CA THR A 182 1.15 -7.71 15.34
C THR A 182 0.24 -8.95 15.33
N ALA A 183 0.64 -10.02 16.03
CA ALA A 183 -0.17 -11.22 16.15
C ALA A 183 -1.61 -10.92 16.61
N GLU A 184 -1.76 -10.04 17.62
CA GLU A 184 -3.07 -9.64 18.14
C GLU A 184 -3.94 -8.96 17.09
N ARG A 185 -3.36 -8.05 16.29
CA ARG A 185 -4.08 -7.38 15.20
C ARG A 185 -4.49 -8.36 14.11
N ILE A 186 -3.62 -9.29 13.74
CA ILE A 186 -3.91 -10.35 12.76
C ILE A 186 -5.02 -11.26 13.25
N LEU A 187 -5.01 -11.65 14.53
CA LEU A 187 -6.07 -12.45 15.15
C LEU A 187 -7.44 -11.76 15.11
N LEU A 188 -7.48 -10.42 15.16
CA LEU A 188 -8.71 -9.64 15.03
C LEU A 188 -9.12 -9.42 13.56
N ALA A 189 -8.24 -9.67 12.60
CA ALA A 189 -8.44 -9.42 11.17
C ALA A 189 -8.36 -10.73 10.34
N GLN A 190 -8.97 -11.82 10.85
CA GLN A 190 -8.93 -13.14 10.19
C GLN A 190 -9.63 -13.18 8.82
N ASP A 191 -10.48 -12.22 8.53
CA ASP A 191 -11.07 -12.01 7.22
C ASP A 191 -10.06 -11.49 6.19
N LYS A 192 -8.98 -10.85 6.64
CA LYS A 192 -7.90 -10.29 5.81
C LYS A 192 -6.66 -11.19 5.74
N PHE A 193 -6.45 -12.00 6.75
CA PHE A 193 -5.24 -12.81 6.88
C PHE A 193 -5.51 -14.30 6.97
N ARG A 194 -4.64 -15.07 6.35
CA ARG A 194 -4.50 -16.51 6.57
C ARG A 194 -3.14 -16.77 7.20
N VAL A 195 -3.13 -17.36 8.38
CA VAL A 195 -1.90 -17.69 9.11
C VAL A 195 -1.61 -19.18 8.97
N LEU A 196 -0.42 -19.50 8.49
CA LEU A 196 0.09 -20.85 8.36
C LEU A 196 1.23 -21.07 9.34
N LEU A 197 1.28 -22.25 9.93
CA LEU A 197 2.23 -22.62 10.96
C LEU A 197 2.98 -23.88 10.55
N ALA A 198 4.31 -23.83 10.64
CA ALA A 198 5.14 -25.03 10.58
C ALA A 198 5.18 -25.67 11.96
N VAL A 199 4.65 -26.90 12.09
CA VAL A 199 4.50 -27.58 13.37
C VAL A 199 5.27 -28.88 13.37
N LYS A 200 6.03 -29.16 14.44
CA LYS A 200 6.71 -30.42 14.67
C LYS A 200 6.76 -30.74 16.16
N ASP A 201 6.46 -31.98 16.51
CA ASP A 201 6.55 -32.50 17.89
C ASP A 201 5.82 -31.62 18.92
N GLY A 202 4.66 -31.06 18.54
CA GLY A 202 3.85 -30.19 19.40
C GLY A 202 4.38 -28.75 19.57
N GLN A 203 5.33 -28.32 18.73
CA GLN A 203 5.90 -26.99 18.74
C GLN A 203 5.68 -26.27 17.42
N VAL A 204 5.41 -24.97 17.50
CA VAL A 204 5.43 -24.06 16.33
C VAL A 204 6.87 -23.65 16.08
N LEU A 205 7.38 -24.05 14.92
CA LEU A 205 8.75 -23.77 14.46
C LEU A 205 8.84 -22.53 13.56
N GLY A 206 7.72 -22.11 12.99
CA GLY A 206 7.67 -20.93 12.12
C GLY A 206 6.25 -20.59 11.72
N TYR A 207 6.06 -19.43 11.14
CA TYR A 207 4.77 -18.97 10.63
C TYR A 207 4.90 -18.25 9.30
N LEU A 208 3.79 -18.15 8.60
CA LEU A 208 3.61 -17.35 7.41
C LEU A 208 2.26 -16.63 7.52
N ASP A 209 2.30 -15.30 7.57
CA ASP A 209 1.13 -14.45 7.50
C ASP A 209 0.91 -14.05 6.04
N VAL A 210 -0.22 -14.46 5.49
CA VAL A 210 -0.61 -14.17 4.12
C VAL A 210 -1.80 -13.23 4.14
N GLN A 211 -1.65 -12.05 3.60
CA GLN A 211 -2.77 -11.19 3.32
C GLN A 211 -3.57 -11.79 2.16
N CYS A 212 -4.80 -12.16 2.41
CA CYS A 212 -5.67 -12.87 1.48
C CYS A 212 -7.00 -12.17 1.23
N CYS A 213 -7.15 -10.93 1.66
CA CYS A 213 -8.31 -10.13 1.31
C CYS A 213 -8.35 -9.92 -0.20
N TYR A 214 -9.56 -9.91 -0.77
CA TYR A 214 -9.78 -9.76 -2.21
C TYR A 214 -9.08 -10.81 -3.07
N GLU A 215 -8.92 -12.03 -2.50
CA GLU A 215 -8.35 -13.18 -3.22
C GLU A 215 -6.88 -13.04 -3.63
N ILE A 216 -6.11 -12.20 -2.96
CA ILE A 216 -4.66 -12.13 -3.14
C ILE A 216 -3.92 -13.14 -2.27
N ASN A 217 -2.63 -13.33 -2.54
CA ASN A 217 -1.66 -14.08 -1.73
C ASN A 217 -0.43 -13.18 -1.53
N GLU A 218 -0.55 -12.17 -0.71
CA GLU A 218 0.58 -11.31 -0.37
C GLU A 218 1.23 -11.79 0.92
N ILE A 219 2.51 -12.12 0.85
CA ILE A 219 3.29 -12.48 2.04
C ILE A 219 3.53 -11.21 2.83
N TYR A 220 2.98 -11.16 4.04
CA TYR A 220 3.21 -10.07 4.97
C TYR A 220 4.42 -10.35 5.87
N ALA A 221 4.46 -11.54 6.48
CA ALA A 221 5.58 -11.96 7.31
C ALA A 221 5.83 -13.46 7.16
N LEU A 222 7.10 -13.83 7.07
CA LEU A 222 7.58 -15.21 7.10
C LEU A 222 8.69 -15.31 8.15
N PHE A 223 8.52 -16.18 9.10
CA PHE A 223 9.53 -16.45 10.11
C PHE A 223 9.67 -17.95 10.37
N VAL A 224 10.90 -18.42 10.51
CA VAL A 224 11.23 -19.77 10.97
C VAL A 224 12.31 -19.64 12.05
N ARG A 225 12.14 -20.37 13.15
CA ARG A 225 13.12 -20.40 14.24
C ARG A 225 14.52 -20.73 13.71
N PRO A 226 15.59 -20.07 14.21
CA PRO A 226 16.95 -20.29 13.72
C PRO A 226 17.38 -21.75 13.74
N GLU A 227 16.99 -22.52 14.76
CA GLU A 227 17.29 -23.94 14.89
C GLU A 227 16.56 -24.82 13.87
N ALA A 228 15.49 -24.32 13.26
CA ALA A 228 14.71 -24.99 12.22
C ALA A 228 14.98 -24.44 10.82
N ALA A 229 15.78 -23.38 10.71
CA ALA A 229 16.08 -22.74 9.44
C ALA A 229 16.78 -23.69 8.46
N ARG A 230 16.53 -23.51 7.16
CA ARG A 230 17.11 -24.34 6.06
C ARG A 230 16.72 -25.81 6.11
N GLN A 231 15.69 -26.18 6.86
CA GLN A 231 15.13 -27.54 6.88
C GLN A 231 13.93 -27.69 5.94
N GLY A 232 13.63 -26.65 5.14
CA GLY A 232 12.56 -26.65 4.15
C GLY A 232 11.20 -26.17 4.65
N TYR A 233 11.09 -25.72 5.91
CA TYR A 233 9.85 -25.20 6.47
C TYR A 233 9.38 -23.93 5.77
N GLU A 234 10.30 -23.03 5.42
CA GLU A 234 10.02 -21.81 4.68
C GLU A 234 9.33 -22.13 3.35
N LEU A 235 9.91 -23.05 2.60
CA LEU A 235 9.36 -23.46 1.32
C LEU A 235 8.01 -24.18 1.47
N ALA A 236 7.87 -25.03 2.48
CA ALA A 236 6.62 -25.74 2.75
C ALA A 236 5.48 -24.77 3.13
N LEU A 237 5.77 -23.73 3.91
CA LEU A 237 4.82 -22.67 4.24
C LEU A 237 4.34 -21.94 2.98
N LEU A 238 5.26 -21.53 2.10
CA LEU A 238 4.94 -20.86 0.83
C LEU A 238 4.10 -21.76 -0.09
N VAL A 239 4.51 -23.03 -0.25
CA VAL A 239 3.76 -23.98 -1.09
C VAL A 239 2.36 -24.21 -0.53
N LYS A 240 2.21 -24.31 0.78
CA LYS A 240 0.90 -24.46 1.42
C LYS A 240 0.00 -23.24 1.20
N ALA A 241 0.55 -22.04 1.27
CA ALA A 241 -0.20 -20.82 0.98
C ALA A 241 -0.74 -20.81 -0.47
N ILE A 242 0.10 -21.22 -1.43
CA ILE A 242 -0.31 -21.34 -2.84
C ILE A 242 -1.37 -22.44 -3.02
N GLU A 243 -1.22 -23.60 -2.36
CA GLU A 243 -2.22 -24.69 -2.42
C GLU A 243 -3.62 -24.24 -1.98
N LEU A 244 -3.67 -23.39 -0.97
CA LEU A 244 -4.92 -22.89 -0.40
C LEU A 244 -5.59 -21.79 -1.24
N ASN A 245 -4.85 -21.15 -2.13
CA ASN A 245 -5.36 -20.08 -2.99
C ASN A 245 -4.68 -20.10 -4.38
N ARG A 246 -4.80 -21.22 -5.09
CA ARG A 246 -4.13 -21.47 -6.38
C ARG A 246 -4.55 -20.58 -7.53
N SER A 247 -5.76 -20.02 -7.46
CA SER A 247 -6.27 -19.12 -8.49
C SER A 247 -5.54 -17.78 -8.52
N ASN A 248 -4.81 -17.43 -7.45
CA ASN A 248 -4.16 -16.15 -7.29
C ASN A 248 -2.64 -16.28 -7.23
N GLN A 249 -1.96 -15.28 -7.73
CA GLN A 249 -0.50 -15.22 -7.69
C GLN A 249 0.01 -15.01 -6.27
N MET A 250 1.14 -15.63 -5.95
CA MET A 250 1.90 -15.32 -4.75
C MET A 250 2.76 -14.08 -5.00
N MET A 251 2.71 -13.13 -4.07
CA MET A 251 3.48 -11.88 -4.13
C MET A 251 4.22 -11.65 -2.82
N VAL A 252 5.32 -10.92 -2.90
CA VAL A 252 6.07 -10.42 -1.74
C VAL A 252 6.69 -9.07 -2.07
N VAL A 253 6.74 -8.19 -1.07
CA VAL A 253 7.52 -6.96 -1.12
C VAL A 253 8.82 -7.19 -0.36
N VAL A 254 9.94 -6.81 -0.94
CA VAL A 254 11.29 -6.97 -0.37
C VAL A 254 12.09 -5.69 -0.56
N ASP A 255 13.05 -5.44 0.36
CA ASP A 255 14.02 -4.35 0.31
C ASP A 255 15.11 -4.61 -0.75
#